data_1991a57a8a1b8031eb725da0873c1f6c
#
_entry.id   1991a57a8a1b8031eb725da0873c1f6c
#
_cell.length_a   1.000
_cell.length_b   1.000
_cell.length_c   1.000
_cell.angle_alpha   90.00
_cell.angle_beta   90.00
_cell.angle_gamma   90.00
#
_symmetry.space_group_name_H-M   'P 1'
#
loop_
_entity.id
_entity.type
_entity.pdbx_description
1 polymer ?
#
loop_
_entity_poly.entity_id
_entity_poly.type
_entity_poly.pdbx_seq_one_letter_code
_entity_poly.pdbx_strand_id
1 'polypeptide(L)'
;METSTLSDAQTEIIQLQEYYENNSINNIPGIIYIKPEVKIEEIEKALNNLIKTHESYRIKMKKVKGEYKQYITEHKDRNFDFIDFMNNQVGYDEWINEQARKNLFFENKDLFDFKIMRLPTGKTGILLLEHHVISDAWSLTVAINTICKYLIDGTNNKQIESTYFNYIKEELEYKNSKRFEKDKHFWLKKVENLEDNELFENNNENNGLSNRKSYSFSDIETHRIHDFCEKNNISINNLFSSIMIIIKYKKTPSKKISVGSVMHNRNKKAEKGLTGVFSRALPIIIDVSSDYSIFDLLTQTKYESFNILKHRKYPYRNIVEDSGGQKGLLDCLISYQNTQHNYEIIKNGYSDEWIENGSNNAPLTVNISNRNREDTLIVDYDYQSAVVNEKEIIDLHKIILKVIEEIIENPNKKIKNIELLDENEKDTILNAFNDTEVSLNNTETFVERFEKQVKKTPHQTAITYEDKRLSYNELNIRANQLAYQLRDEGVEADSLVGLIMDRQLETIISIYGILKAGGAYVPIVLITQLTALIIF
;
A
#
# COMPACT_ATOMS: atom_id res chain seq x y z
N MET A 1 -14.99 36.56 15.90
CA MET A 1 -14.46 35.32 16.48
C MET A 1 -12.97 35.26 16.18
N GLU A 2 -12.16 35.05 17.20
CA GLU A 2 -10.73 34.91 17.07
C GLU A 2 -10.42 33.61 16.33
N THR A 3 -9.53 33.67 15.34
CA THR A 3 -9.13 32.50 14.55
C THR A 3 -7.74 32.06 14.97
N SER A 4 -7.49 30.77 14.95
CA SER A 4 -6.19 30.17 15.18
C SER A 4 -5.65 29.49 13.94
N THR A 5 -4.35 29.22 13.95
CA THR A 5 -3.67 28.41 12.94
C THR A 5 -4.10 26.94 13.06
N LEU A 6 -3.82 26.16 12.02
CA LEU A 6 -4.04 24.72 11.98
C LEU A 6 -2.83 23.99 12.59
N SER A 7 -3.03 22.75 13.06
CA SER A 7 -1.95 21.81 13.30
C SER A 7 -1.35 21.32 11.98
N ASP A 8 -0.17 20.70 12.03
CA ASP A 8 0.44 20.09 10.84
C ASP A 8 -0.45 19.00 10.24
N ALA A 9 -1.00 18.13 11.10
CA ALA A 9 -1.91 17.09 10.66
C ALA A 9 -3.19 17.66 10.01
N GLN A 10 -3.76 18.73 10.57
CA GLN A 10 -4.91 19.41 9.95
C GLN A 10 -4.54 20.01 8.58
N THR A 11 -3.34 20.56 8.45
CA THR A 11 -2.86 21.14 7.19
C THR A 11 -2.71 20.08 6.11
N GLU A 12 -2.12 18.93 6.44
CA GLU A 12 -1.97 17.78 5.53
C GLU A 12 -3.35 17.26 5.06
N ILE A 13 -4.30 17.13 5.98
CA ILE A 13 -5.68 16.69 5.67
C ILE A 13 -6.40 17.69 4.74
N ILE A 14 -6.26 18.99 4.98
CA ILE A 14 -6.89 20.00 4.12
C ILE A 14 -6.26 20.01 2.73
N GLN A 15 -4.94 19.86 2.61
CA GLN A 15 -4.28 19.75 1.30
C GLN A 15 -4.78 18.53 0.52
N LEU A 16 -4.96 17.41 1.21
CA LEU A 16 -5.53 16.22 0.60
C LEU A 16 -6.97 16.45 0.16
N GLN A 17 -7.78 17.16 0.97
CA GLN A 17 -9.15 17.52 0.64
C GLN A 17 -9.24 18.46 -0.57
N GLU A 18 -8.33 19.42 -0.69
CA GLU A 18 -8.26 20.32 -1.84
C GLU A 18 -7.79 19.62 -3.11
N TYR A 19 -6.92 18.60 -2.98
CA TYR A 19 -6.47 17.79 -4.12
C TYR A 19 -7.60 16.90 -4.69
N TYR A 20 -8.41 16.30 -3.80
CA TYR A 20 -9.55 15.44 -4.16
C TYR A 20 -10.88 16.17 -3.89
N GLU A 21 -11.18 17.26 -4.61
CA GLU A 21 -12.39 18.05 -4.43
C GLU A 21 -13.68 17.20 -4.40
N ASN A 22 -14.59 17.51 -3.48
CA ASN A 22 -15.91 16.87 -3.31
C ASN A 22 -15.87 15.35 -3.06
N ASN A 23 -14.86 14.88 -2.38
CA ASN A 23 -14.61 13.48 -2.11
C ASN A 23 -14.74 13.19 -0.60
N SER A 24 -14.97 11.93 -0.25
CA SER A 24 -15.09 11.40 1.12
C SER A 24 -13.73 11.02 1.75
N ILE A 25 -12.61 11.34 1.12
CA ILE A 25 -11.28 10.83 1.47
C ILE A 25 -10.89 11.05 2.94
N ASN A 26 -11.43 12.09 3.54
CA ASN A 26 -11.20 12.44 4.93
C ASN A 26 -12.40 12.15 5.85
N ASN A 27 -13.37 11.34 5.42
CA ASN A 27 -14.47 10.91 6.28
C ASN A 27 -14.05 9.74 7.15
N ILE A 28 -14.49 9.78 8.41
CA ILE A 28 -14.34 8.69 9.39
C ILE A 28 -15.75 8.27 9.82
N PRO A 29 -16.39 7.31 9.13
CA PRO A 29 -17.70 6.82 9.49
C PRO A 29 -17.59 5.63 10.45
N GLY A 30 -18.35 5.70 11.54
CA GLY A 30 -18.50 4.61 12.50
C GLY A 30 -19.94 4.48 12.98
N ILE A 31 -20.35 3.28 13.36
CA ILE A 31 -21.67 3.00 13.93
C ILE A 31 -21.47 2.49 15.34
N ILE A 32 -22.23 3.04 16.28
CA ILE A 32 -22.39 2.48 17.62
C ILE A 32 -23.70 1.71 17.67
N TYR A 33 -23.66 0.46 18.09
CA TYR A 33 -24.83 -0.35 18.36
C TYR A 33 -25.26 -0.19 19.83
N ILE A 34 -26.51 0.21 20.03
CA ILE A 34 -27.07 0.54 21.34
C ILE A 34 -28.14 -0.46 21.70
N LYS A 35 -28.33 -0.68 23.02
CA LYS A 35 -29.40 -1.53 23.54
C LYS A 35 -30.77 -0.96 23.17
N PRO A 36 -31.75 -1.83 22.84
CA PRO A 36 -33.10 -1.41 22.44
C PRO A 36 -33.86 -0.60 23.50
N GLU A 37 -33.52 -0.77 24.78
CA GLU A 37 -34.20 -0.13 25.91
C GLU A 37 -33.87 1.37 26.05
N VAL A 38 -32.78 1.82 25.43
CA VAL A 38 -32.34 3.23 25.53
C VAL A 38 -33.25 4.10 24.67
N LYS A 39 -33.84 5.11 25.28
CA LYS A 39 -34.72 6.05 24.60
C LYS A 39 -33.96 7.02 23.70
N ILE A 40 -34.58 7.47 22.60
CA ILE A 40 -33.98 8.41 21.66
C ILE A 40 -33.55 9.70 22.36
N GLU A 41 -34.38 10.22 23.26
CA GLU A 41 -34.06 11.45 24.00
C GLU A 41 -32.81 11.32 24.89
N GLU A 42 -32.50 10.11 25.37
CA GLU A 42 -31.28 9.82 26.15
C GLU A 42 -30.06 9.83 25.23
N ILE A 43 -30.21 9.26 24.02
CA ILE A 43 -29.17 9.27 22.98
C ILE A 43 -28.87 10.70 22.55
N GLU A 44 -29.88 11.53 22.28
CA GLU A 44 -29.71 12.93 21.94
C GLU A 44 -28.97 13.72 23.04
N LYS A 45 -29.29 13.47 24.31
CA LYS A 45 -28.56 14.07 25.43
C LYS A 45 -27.09 13.61 25.47
N ALA A 46 -26.82 12.35 25.20
CA ALA A 46 -25.46 11.82 25.16
C ALA A 46 -24.63 12.44 24.00
N LEU A 47 -25.24 12.63 22.83
CA LEU A 47 -24.61 13.29 21.69
C LEU A 47 -24.36 14.78 21.96
N ASN A 48 -25.32 15.49 22.55
CA ASN A 48 -25.12 16.88 22.95
C ASN A 48 -24.05 17.02 24.05
N ASN A 49 -23.98 16.07 24.99
CA ASN A 49 -22.90 16.01 25.97
C ASN A 49 -21.53 15.77 25.33
N LEU A 50 -21.42 14.92 24.31
CA LEU A 50 -20.18 14.73 23.54
C LEU A 50 -19.71 16.06 22.94
N ILE A 51 -20.59 16.76 22.20
CA ILE A 51 -20.28 18.02 21.52
C ILE A 51 -19.92 19.12 22.52
N LYS A 52 -20.59 19.17 23.68
CA LYS A 52 -20.29 20.11 24.77
C LYS A 52 -18.92 19.85 25.37
N THR A 53 -18.62 18.60 25.64
CA THR A 53 -17.42 18.17 26.35
C THR A 53 -16.16 18.29 25.51
N HIS A 54 -16.25 17.93 24.22
CA HIS A 54 -15.11 17.91 23.32
C HIS A 54 -15.15 19.06 22.32
N GLU A 55 -14.20 19.97 22.44
CA GLU A 55 -14.16 21.21 21.65
C GLU A 55 -13.96 20.98 20.14
N SER A 56 -13.35 19.85 19.74
CA SER A 56 -13.11 19.54 18.33
C SER A 56 -14.41 19.49 17.50
N TYR A 57 -15.54 19.07 18.08
CA TYR A 57 -16.84 19.07 17.42
C TYR A 57 -17.44 20.49 17.25
N ARG A 58 -16.85 21.49 17.89
CA ARG A 58 -17.27 22.90 17.77
C ARG A 58 -16.31 23.72 16.92
N ILE A 59 -15.26 23.08 16.38
CA ILE A 59 -14.33 23.69 15.42
C ILE A 59 -15.03 23.86 14.08
N LYS A 60 -14.83 25.03 13.48
CA LYS A 60 -15.21 25.34 12.11
C LYS A 60 -14.03 25.93 11.35
N MET A 61 -14.01 25.69 10.04
CA MET A 61 -12.98 26.17 9.14
C MET A 61 -13.49 27.34 8.31
N LYS A 62 -12.60 28.30 8.02
CA LYS A 62 -12.85 29.37 7.05
C LYS A 62 -11.57 29.80 6.36
N LYS A 63 -11.67 30.27 5.13
CA LYS A 63 -10.54 30.90 4.43
C LYS A 63 -10.35 32.34 4.86
N VAL A 64 -9.13 32.71 5.22
CA VAL A 64 -8.73 34.09 5.55
C VAL A 64 -7.49 34.40 4.70
N LYS A 65 -7.59 35.33 3.76
CA LYS A 65 -6.52 35.67 2.81
C LYS A 65 -5.99 34.46 2.02
N GLY A 66 -6.89 33.55 1.64
CA GLY A 66 -6.54 32.34 0.88
C GLY A 66 -6.10 31.14 1.71
N GLU A 67 -5.83 31.30 3.00
CA GLU A 67 -5.42 30.22 3.90
C GLU A 67 -6.57 29.79 4.82
N TYR A 68 -6.71 28.48 5.07
CA TYR A 68 -7.63 27.98 6.08
C TYR A 68 -7.18 28.34 7.49
N LYS A 69 -8.11 28.84 8.27
CA LYS A 69 -8.01 29.07 9.71
C LYS A 69 -9.18 28.40 10.41
N GLN A 70 -9.03 28.10 11.68
CA GLN A 70 -10.08 27.49 12.49
C GLN A 70 -10.52 28.41 13.62
N TYR A 71 -11.77 28.22 14.06
CA TYR A 71 -12.34 28.91 15.22
C TYR A 71 -13.34 28.00 15.93
N ILE A 72 -13.53 28.20 17.23
CA ILE A 72 -14.49 27.44 18.03
C ILE A 72 -15.79 28.24 18.16
N THR A 73 -16.92 27.53 18.03
CA THR A 73 -18.27 28.06 18.33
C THR A 73 -18.71 27.69 19.74
N GLU A 74 -19.61 28.49 20.32
CA GLU A 74 -20.27 28.10 21.55
C GLU A 74 -21.15 26.88 21.37
N HIS A 75 -21.26 26.07 22.43
CA HIS A 75 -22.16 24.92 22.42
C HIS A 75 -23.62 25.38 22.39
N LYS A 76 -24.41 24.71 21.55
CA LYS A 76 -25.87 24.79 21.53
C LYS A 76 -26.44 23.41 21.40
N ASP A 77 -27.40 23.06 22.24
CA ASP A 77 -28.13 21.80 22.11
C ASP A 77 -28.83 21.73 20.75
N ARG A 78 -28.87 20.54 20.18
CA ARG A 78 -29.49 20.25 18.89
C ARG A 78 -30.28 18.97 18.92
N ASN A 79 -31.24 18.84 18.04
CA ASN A 79 -31.91 17.58 17.73
C ASN A 79 -31.11 16.84 16.66
N PHE A 80 -31.26 15.51 16.63
CA PHE A 80 -30.63 14.64 15.65
C PHE A 80 -31.70 13.89 14.84
N ASP A 81 -31.44 13.69 13.53
CA ASP A 81 -32.36 12.95 12.69
C ASP A 81 -32.45 11.50 13.16
N PHE A 82 -33.69 10.99 13.20
CA PHE A 82 -33.97 9.59 13.43
C PHE A 82 -34.50 8.95 12.15
N ILE A 83 -33.91 7.80 11.77
CA ILE A 83 -34.24 7.07 10.56
C ILE A 83 -34.58 5.63 10.93
N ASP A 84 -35.72 5.13 10.41
CA ASP A 84 -36.19 3.78 10.70
C ASP A 84 -35.97 2.84 9.49
N PHE A 85 -35.09 1.86 9.65
CA PHE A 85 -34.80 0.82 8.65
C PHE A 85 -35.36 -0.54 9.05
N MET A 86 -36.28 -0.64 10.00
CA MET A 86 -36.79 -1.91 10.46
C MET A 86 -37.31 -2.77 9.28
N ASN A 87 -36.78 -3.99 9.16
CA ASN A 87 -37.07 -4.93 8.06
C ASN A 87 -36.68 -4.43 6.65
N ASN A 88 -35.84 -3.41 6.53
CA ASN A 88 -35.36 -2.86 5.25
C ASN A 88 -33.83 -2.89 5.16
N GLN A 89 -33.24 -4.08 4.93
CA GLN A 89 -31.79 -4.24 4.83
C GLN A 89 -31.22 -3.52 3.61
N VAL A 90 -31.87 -3.63 2.43
CA VAL A 90 -31.38 -3.00 1.20
C VAL A 90 -31.31 -1.48 1.33
N GLY A 91 -32.40 -0.86 1.84
CA GLY A 91 -32.43 0.59 2.04
C GLY A 91 -31.41 1.06 3.09
N TYR A 92 -31.11 0.23 4.10
CA TYR A 92 -30.06 0.51 5.07
C TYR A 92 -28.67 0.47 4.42
N ASP A 93 -28.35 -0.57 3.65
CA ASP A 93 -27.05 -0.76 3.00
C ASP A 93 -26.76 0.37 1.98
N GLU A 94 -27.75 0.74 1.18
CA GLU A 94 -27.65 1.87 0.25
C GLU A 94 -27.42 3.19 0.99
N TRP A 95 -28.23 3.46 2.01
CA TRP A 95 -28.15 4.69 2.78
C TRP A 95 -26.82 4.85 3.51
N ILE A 96 -26.32 3.81 4.19
CA ILE A 96 -25.05 3.88 4.93
C ILE A 96 -23.86 4.15 4.00
N ASN A 97 -23.86 3.51 2.81
CA ASN A 97 -22.86 3.76 1.79
C ASN A 97 -22.91 5.20 1.27
N GLU A 98 -24.11 5.75 1.07
CA GLU A 98 -24.29 7.15 0.67
C GLU A 98 -23.78 8.11 1.75
N GLN A 99 -24.16 7.90 3.03
CA GLN A 99 -23.71 8.75 4.13
C GLN A 99 -22.18 8.70 4.29
N ALA A 100 -21.56 7.54 4.24
CA ALA A 100 -20.11 7.39 4.38
C ALA A 100 -19.32 8.16 3.31
N ARG A 101 -19.90 8.27 2.12
CA ARG A 101 -19.27 8.88 0.92
C ARG A 101 -19.62 10.34 0.67
N LYS A 102 -20.47 10.94 1.48
CA LYS A 102 -20.84 12.36 1.27
C LYS A 102 -19.71 13.31 1.66
N ASN A 103 -19.58 14.43 0.95
CA ASN A 103 -18.66 15.48 1.35
C ASN A 103 -19.12 16.14 2.66
N LEU A 104 -18.24 16.19 3.65
CA LEU A 104 -18.46 16.89 4.93
C LEU A 104 -17.72 18.23 5.03
N PHE A 105 -16.78 18.50 4.13
CA PHE A 105 -15.91 19.66 4.27
C PHE A 105 -16.49 20.89 3.58
N PHE A 106 -17.10 21.77 4.38
CA PHE A 106 -17.62 23.05 3.92
C PHE A 106 -17.21 24.16 4.90
N GLU A 107 -16.90 25.33 4.35
CA GLU A 107 -16.56 26.49 5.18
C GLU A 107 -17.73 26.90 6.09
N ASN A 108 -17.39 27.19 7.34
CA ASN A 108 -18.34 27.65 8.39
C ASN A 108 -19.44 26.63 8.72
N LYS A 109 -19.32 25.37 8.29
CA LYS A 109 -20.25 24.28 8.63
C LYS A 109 -19.68 23.37 9.70
N ASP A 110 -20.51 22.48 10.23
CA ASP A 110 -20.08 21.40 11.09
C ASP A 110 -19.23 20.42 10.27
N LEU A 111 -18.23 19.84 10.90
CA LEU A 111 -17.30 18.87 10.32
C LEU A 111 -17.62 17.45 10.78
N PHE A 112 -18.86 17.23 11.18
CA PHE A 112 -19.43 15.94 11.56
C PHE A 112 -20.93 15.93 11.21
N ASP A 113 -21.48 14.71 11.10
CA ASP A 113 -22.91 14.48 10.96
C ASP A 113 -23.30 13.22 11.73
N PHE A 114 -24.08 13.36 12.79
CA PHE A 114 -24.54 12.26 13.62
C PHE A 114 -26.01 11.96 13.34
N LYS A 115 -26.35 10.70 13.16
CA LYS A 115 -27.71 10.23 12.90
C LYS A 115 -28.07 9.11 13.87
N ILE A 116 -29.30 9.13 14.38
CA ILE A 116 -29.85 8.04 15.16
C ILE A 116 -30.66 7.17 14.22
N MET A 117 -30.55 5.84 14.32
CA MET A 117 -31.27 4.94 13.42
C MET A 117 -31.79 3.71 14.14
N ARG A 118 -32.90 3.18 13.65
CA ARG A 118 -33.32 1.81 13.91
C ARG A 118 -32.84 0.92 12.79
N LEU A 119 -32.02 -0.05 13.14
CA LEU A 119 -31.44 -1.01 12.19
C LEU A 119 -32.49 -1.99 11.66
N PRO A 120 -32.24 -2.69 10.53
CA PRO A 120 -33.14 -3.72 10.00
C PRO A 120 -33.46 -4.82 10.99
N THR A 121 -32.53 -5.11 11.93
CA THR A 121 -32.68 -6.09 13.02
C THR A 121 -33.53 -5.60 14.20
N GLY A 122 -34.00 -4.34 14.17
CA GLY A 122 -34.73 -3.70 15.28
C GLY A 122 -33.83 -3.11 16.37
N LYS A 123 -32.52 -3.30 16.33
CA LYS A 123 -31.58 -2.65 17.26
C LYS A 123 -31.47 -1.17 16.96
N THR A 124 -31.11 -0.38 17.96
CA THR A 124 -30.79 1.05 17.76
C THR A 124 -29.32 1.24 17.44
N GLY A 125 -29.01 2.11 16.49
CA GLY A 125 -27.65 2.49 16.12
C GLY A 125 -27.47 4.00 16.09
N ILE A 126 -26.24 4.45 16.24
CA ILE A 126 -25.83 5.84 16.01
C ILE A 126 -24.75 5.84 14.92
N LEU A 127 -24.99 6.50 13.81
CA LEU A 127 -23.95 6.83 12.85
C LEU A 127 -23.17 8.03 13.37
N LEU A 128 -21.87 7.86 13.57
CA LEU A 128 -20.90 8.91 13.81
C LEU A 128 -20.12 9.12 12.52
N LEU A 129 -20.45 10.14 11.76
CA LEU A 129 -19.70 10.54 10.58
C LEU A 129 -18.89 11.80 10.93
N GLU A 130 -17.57 11.70 10.93
CA GLU A 130 -16.65 12.74 11.34
C GLU A 130 -15.66 13.05 10.20
N HIS A 131 -15.30 14.31 10.03
CA HIS A 131 -14.22 14.69 9.12
C HIS A 131 -12.87 14.57 9.83
N HIS A 132 -11.87 14.00 9.17
CA HIS A 132 -10.55 13.71 9.76
C HIS A 132 -9.85 14.98 10.30
N VAL A 133 -10.19 16.18 9.81
CA VAL A 133 -9.62 17.46 10.31
C VAL A 133 -9.94 17.74 11.78
N ILE A 134 -10.98 17.10 12.33
CA ILE A 134 -11.39 17.23 13.75
C ILE A 134 -11.30 15.91 14.54
N SER A 135 -10.94 14.81 13.89
CA SER A 135 -10.96 13.47 14.49
C SER A 135 -9.89 12.57 13.90
N ASP A 136 -9.59 11.51 14.61
CA ASP A 136 -8.81 10.34 14.16
C ASP A 136 -9.39 9.07 14.78
N ALA A 137 -8.83 7.90 14.44
CA ALA A 137 -9.29 6.61 14.96
C ALA A 137 -9.34 6.54 16.50
N TRP A 138 -8.37 7.15 17.16
CA TRP A 138 -8.38 7.25 18.63
C TRP A 138 -9.49 8.16 19.12
N SER A 139 -9.71 9.29 18.46
CA SER A 139 -10.78 10.25 18.78
C SER A 139 -12.15 9.62 18.68
N LEU A 140 -12.40 8.81 17.63
CA LEU A 140 -13.66 8.08 17.49
C LEU A 140 -13.88 7.12 18.69
N THR A 141 -12.86 6.42 19.15
CA THR A 141 -12.95 5.58 20.37
C THR A 141 -13.24 6.44 21.62
N VAL A 142 -12.64 7.62 21.75
CA VAL A 142 -12.93 8.56 22.84
C VAL A 142 -14.39 9.02 22.78
N ALA A 143 -14.91 9.33 21.58
CA ALA A 143 -16.29 9.73 21.36
C ALA A 143 -17.28 8.60 21.77
N ILE A 144 -17.04 7.39 21.28
CA ILE A 144 -17.83 6.21 21.62
C ILE A 144 -17.84 5.97 23.13
N ASN A 145 -16.67 6.00 23.77
CA ASN A 145 -16.55 5.85 25.23
C ASN A 145 -17.30 6.97 25.98
N THR A 146 -17.30 8.21 25.47
CA THR A 146 -18.00 9.32 26.08
C THR A 146 -19.52 9.16 26.00
N ILE A 147 -20.05 8.78 24.82
CA ILE A 147 -21.46 8.51 24.59
C ILE A 147 -21.93 7.35 25.48
N CYS A 148 -21.28 6.19 25.38
CA CYS A 148 -21.67 4.99 26.10
C CYS A 148 -21.61 5.20 27.63
N LYS A 149 -20.58 5.89 28.11
CA LYS A 149 -20.48 6.20 29.54
C LYS A 149 -21.62 7.09 30.01
N TYR A 150 -21.99 8.09 29.22
CA TYR A 150 -23.15 8.94 29.54
C TYR A 150 -24.45 8.11 29.60
N LEU A 151 -24.65 7.19 28.67
CA LEU A 151 -25.83 6.30 28.64
C LEU A 151 -25.87 5.30 29.81
N ILE A 152 -24.71 4.93 30.37
CA ILE A 152 -24.61 4.01 31.51
C ILE A 152 -24.80 4.76 32.83
N ASP A 153 -24.07 5.86 33.03
CA ASP A 153 -23.93 6.54 34.32
C ASP A 153 -24.80 7.81 34.44
N GLY A 154 -25.37 8.31 33.33
CA GLY A 154 -26.13 9.56 33.28
C GLY A 154 -25.33 10.85 33.47
N THR A 155 -24.00 10.71 33.68
CA THR A 155 -23.13 11.87 33.94
C THR A 155 -21.77 11.71 33.28
N ASN A 156 -21.18 12.82 32.84
CA ASN A 156 -19.79 12.87 32.42
C ASN A 156 -19.00 13.73 33.42
N ASN A 157 -18.46 13.08 34.46
CA ASN A 157 -17.72 13.76 35.53
C ASN A 157 -16.21 13.89 35.25
N LYS A 158 -15.75 13.59 34.03
CA LYS A 158 -14.34 13.70 33.73
C LYS A 158 -14.03 15.11 33.25
N GLN A 159 -13.41 15.90 34.10
CA GLN A 159 -12.84 17.19 33.71
C GLN A 159 -11.71 16.95 32.69
N ILE A 160 -11.83 17.54 31.51
CA ILE A 160 -10.78 17.49 30.50
C ILE A 160 -9.66 18.44 30.94
N GLU A 161 -8.48 17.89 31.22
CA GLU A 161 -7.32 18.62 31.78
C GLU A 161 -6.57 19.49 30.75
N SER A 162 -6.88 19.34 29.44
CA SER A 162 -6.19 20.06 28.37
C SER A 162 -7.15 20.31 27.20
N THR A 163 -6.74 21.11 26.23
CA THR A 163 -7.50 21.42 25.02
C THR A 163 -6.70 21.04 23.77
N TYR A 164 -7.41 20.85 22.65
CA TYR A 164 -6.75 20.61 21.36
C TYR A 164 -5.91 21.83 20.92
N PHE A 165 -6.33 23.03 21.27
CA PHE A 165 -5.57 24.25 21.00
C PHE A 165 -4.27 24.37 21.79
N ASN A 166 -4.21 23.81 22.99
CA ASN A 166 -2.95 23.71 23.74
C ASN A 166 -1.93 22.81 23.00
N TYR A 167 -2.42 21.71 22.41
CA TYR A 167 -1.58 20.87 21.56
C TYR A 167 -1.04 21.63 20.34
N ILE A 168 -1.89 22.39 19.64
CA ILE A 168 -1.47 23.21 18.49
C ILE A 168 -0.41 24.24 18.90
N LYS A 169 -0.59 24.89 20.04
CA LYS A 169 0.39 25.85 20.57
C LYS A 169 1.74 25.19 20.81
N GLU A 170 1.76 24.03 21.44
CA GLU A 170 2.99 23.27 21.67
C GLU A 170 3.66 22.80 20.35
N GLU A 171 2.88 22.51 19.33
CA GLU A 171 3.39 22.17 18.00
C GLU A 171 4.07 23.38 17.33
N LEU A 172 3.49 24.57 17.46
CA LEU A 172 4.10 25.82 16.97
C LEU A 172 5.40 26.16 17.72
N GLU A 173 5.45 25.94 19.04
CA GLU A 173 6.66 26.11 19.84
C GLU A 173 7.76 25.13 19.41
N TYR A 174 7.39 23.89 19.12
CA TYR A 174 8.31 22.86 18.61
C TYR A 174 8.97 23.28 17.29
N LYS A 175 8.22 23.88 16.34
CA LYS A 175 8.73 24.32 15.03
C LYS A 175 9.87 25.35 15.16
N ASN A 176 9.88 26.13 16.22
CA ASN A 176 10.90 27.14 16.49
C ASN A 176 12.05 26.62 17.40
N SER A 177 12.09 25.32 17.67
CA SER A 177 13.04 24.74 18.63
C SER A 177 14.26 24.12 17.95
N LYS A 178 15.38 24.02 18.67
CA LYS A 178 16.56 23.24 18.25
C LYS A 178 16.23 21.76 17.99
N ARG A 179 15.15 21.27 18.58
CA ARG A 179 14.68 19.91 18.41
C ARG A 179 14.14 19.69 16.99
N PHE A 180 13.45 20.66 16.41
CA PHE A 180 12.97 20.62 15.04
C PHE A 180 14.12 20.41 14.05
N GLU A 181 15.21 21.18 14.17
CA GLU A 181 16.40 21.04 13.31
C GLU A 181 17.08 19.67 13.46
N LYS A 182 17.14 19.14 14.70
CA LYS A 182 17.65 17.79 14.95
C LYS A 182 16.79 16.72 14.27
N ASP A 183 15.49 16.85 14.39
CA ASP A 183 14.54 15.90 13.80
C ASP A 183 14.57 15.99 12.26
N LYS A 184 14.71 17.20 11.68
CA LYS A 184 14.96 17.43 10.26
C LYS A 184 16.19 16.66 9.77
N HIS A 185 17.31 16.83 10.43
CA HIS A 185 18.57 16.16 10.05
C HIS A 185 18.45 14.63 10.12
N PHE A 186 17.75 14.10 11.14
CA PHE A 186 17.47 12.67 11.25
C PHE A 186 16.71 12.16 10.02
N TRP A 187 15.62 12.82 9.63
CA TRP A 187 14.78 12.39 8.52
C TRP A 187 15.49 12.50 7.18
N LEU A 188 16.19 13.59 6.91
CA LEU A 188 16.95 13.76 5.66
C LEU A 188 18.00 12.66 5.49
N LYS A 189 18.72 12.30 6.56
CA LYS A 189 19.66 11.18 6.52
C LYS A 189 18.96 9.84 6.27
N LYS A 190 17.73 9.67 6.76
CA LYS A 190 16.96 8.44 6.57
C LYS A 190 16.50 8.25 5.13
N VAL A 191 16.04 9.30 4.48
CA VAL A 191 15.54 9.23 3.09
C VAL A 191 16.67 9.34 2.05
N GLU A 192 17.87 9.70 2.47
CA GLU A 192 19.04 9.76 1.58
C GLU A 192 19.29 8.42 0.87
N ASN A 193 19.49 8.46 -0.46
CA ASN A 193 19.69 7.28 -1.31
C ASN A 193 18.55 6.24 -1.25
N LEU A 194 17.33 6.67 -0.96
CA LEU A 194 16.17 5.81 -1.10
C LEU A 194 15.80 5.74 -2.60
N GLU A 195 15.97 4.57 -3.17
CA GLU A 195 15.51 4.25 -4.51
C GLU A 195 14.01 3.99 -4.51
N ASP A 196 13.41 3.98 -5.70
CA ASP A 196 12.02 3.61 -5.84
C ASP A 196 11.80 2.16 -5.39
N ASN A 197 10.86 1.99 -4.47
CA ASN A 197 10.49 0.70 -3.92
C ASN A 197 8.96 0.56 -3.80
N GLU A 198 8.22 1.20 -4.70
CA GLU A 198 6.76 1.09 -4.73
C GLU A 198 6.33 -0.36 -4.95
N LEU A 199 5.31 -0.79 -4.21
CA LEU A 199 4.78 -2.15 -4.28
C LEU A 199 3.93 -2.37 -5.53
N PHE A 200 3.24 -1.32 -5.97
CA PHE A 200 2.36 -1.30 -7.13
C PHE A 200 2.75 -0.16 -8.07
N GLU A 201 2.72 -0.41 -9.37
CA GLU A 201 2.97 0.63 -10.38
C GLU A 201 1.85 1.69 -10.33
N ASN A 202 2.21 2.92 -10.09
CA ASN A 202 1.26 4.02 -9.98
C ASN A 202 1.13 4.75 -11.33
N ASN A 203 0.06 4.49 -12.07
CA ASN A 203 -0.23 5.04 -13.40
C ASN A 203 -0.92 6.41 -13.36
N ASN A 204 -0.59 7.32 -12.47
CA ASN A 204 -0.99 8.76 -12.41
C ASN A 204 -2.50 9.12 -12.55
N GLU A 205 -3.41 8.18 -12.74
CA GLU A 205 -4.87 8.40 -12.83
C GLU A 205 -5.58 8.23 -11.47
N ASN A 206 -4.86 8.50 -10.39
CA ASN A 206 -5.35 8.29 -9.05
C ASN A 206 -6.44 9.33 -8.69
N ASN A 207 -7.68 8.86 -8.56
CA ASN A 207 -8.84 9.66 -8.15
C ASN A 207 -9.18 9.51 -6.66
N GLY A 208 -8.36 8.79 -5.89
CA GLY A 208 -8.58 8.53 -4.47
C GLY A 208 -9.67 7.52 -4.15
N LEU A 209 -10.37 6.94 -5.15
CA LEU A 209 -11.41 5.94 -4.91
C LEU A 209 -10.80 4.62 -4.47
N SER A 210 -11.38 4.01 -3.44
CA SER A 210 -10.92 2.75 -2.88
C SER A 210 -12.03 1.72 -2.69
N ASN A 211 -11.61 0.47 -2.60
CA ASN A 211 -12.41 -0.65 -2.15
C ASN A 211 -11.76 -1.27 -0.92
N ARG A 212 -12.56 -2.01 -0.14
CA ARG A 212 -12.10 -2.78 1.02
C ARG A 212 -12.25 -4.27 0.79
N LYS A 213 -11.23 -5.04 1.17
CA LYS A 213 -11.30 -6.50 1.30
C LYS A 213 -10.89 -6.89 2.71
N SER A 214 -11.76 -7.60 3.41
CA SER A 214 -11.58 -7.97 4.81
C SER A 214 -11.35 -9.46 4.98
N TYR A 215 -10.46 -9.82 5.90
CA TYR A 215 -10.18 -11.19 6.31
C TYR A 215 -10.09 -11.27 7.84
N SER A 216 -10.59 -12.37 8.38
CA SER A 216 -10.48 -12.66 9.81
C SER A 216 -9.55 -13.84 10.01
N PHE A 217 -8.58 -13.73 10.90
CA PHE A 217 -7.80 -14.87 11.36
C PHE A 217 -8.67 -15.73 12.27
N SER A 218 -8.48 -17.04 12.24
CA SER A 218 -9.09 -17.93 13.24
C SER A 218 -8.54 -17.63 14.63
N ASP A 219 -9.24 -18.08 15.67
CA ASP A 219 -8.78 -17.95 17.06
C ASP A 219 -7.39 -18.60 17.25
N ILE A 220 -7.16 -19.75 16.62
CA ILE A 220 -5.87 -20.45 16.66
C ILE A 220 -4.74 -19.61 16.05
N GLU A 221 -4.95 -19.07 14.85
CA GLU A 221 -3.97 -18.23 14.17
C GLU A 221 -3.72 -16.95 14.97
N THR A 222 -4.77 -16.33 15.48
CA THR A 222 -4.67 -15.12 16.31
C THR A 222 -3.82 -15.37 17.55
N HIS A 223 -4.06 -16.47 18.29
CA HIS A 223 -3.25 -16.83 19.44
C HIS A 223 -1.80 -17.11 19.08
N ARG A 224 -1.53 -17.86 18.01
CA ARG A 224 -0.14 -18.10 17.52
C ARG A 224 0.60 -16.81 17.23
N ILE A 225 -0.07 -15.84 16.60
CA ILE A 225 0.50 -14.51 16.29
C ILE A 225 0.79 -13.74 17.59
N HIS A 226 -0.16 -13.70 18.53
CA HIS A 226 0.00 -13.02 19.82
C HIS A 226 1.13 -13.63 20.65
N ASP A 227 1.15 -14.95 20.79
CA ASP A 227 2.18 -15.69 21.54
C ASP A 227 3.59 -15.44 20.96
N PHE A 228 3.71 -15.46 19.62
CA PHE A 228 4.97 -15.15 18.97
C PHE A 228 5.40 -13.71 19.25
N CYS A 229 4.49 -12.74 19.14
CA CYS A 229 4.75 -11.34 19.38
C CYS A 229 5.16 -11.09 20.84
N GLU A 230 4.45 -11.67 21.81
CA GLU A 230 4.74 -11.54 23.23
C GLU A 230 6.09 -12.16 23.58
N LYS A 231 6.31 -13.42 23.19
CA LYS A 231 7.56 -14.16 23.45
C LYS A 231 8.79 -13.42 22.93
N ASN A 232 8.69 -12.76 21.78
CA ASN A 232 9.81 -12.05 21.13
C ASN A 232 9.80 -10.54 21.43
N ASN A 233 8.85 -10.06 22.24
CA ASN A 233 8.67 -8.64 22.55
C ASN A 233 8.59 -7.77 21.28
N ILE A 234 7.75 -8.17 20.32
CA ILE A 234 7.48 -7.50 19.05
C ILE A 234 6.00 -7.10 19.03
N SER A 235 5.68 -5.88 18.61
CA SER A 235 4.29 -5.47 18.45
C SER A 235 3.68 -6.02 17.15
N ILE A 236 2.36 -6.21 17.13
CA ILE A 236 1.62 -6.57 15.91
C ILE A 236 1.94 -5.60 14.77
N ASN A 237 2.00 -4.29 15.06
CA ASN A 237 2.39 -3.29 14.04
C ASN A 237 3.79 -3.57 13.46
N ASN A 238 4.77 -3.90 14.29
CA ASN A 238 6.13 -4.22 13.83
C ASN A 238 6.18 -5.54 13.05
N LEU A 239 5.39 -6.52 13.44
CA LEU A 239 5.26 -7.78 12.72
C LEU A 239 4.75 -7.52 11.30
N PHE A 240 3.60 -6.86 11.15
CA PHE A 240 3.02 -6.58 9.83
C PHE A 240 3.88 -5.62 9.00
N SER A 241 4.53 -4.63 9.61
CA SER A 241 5.53 -3.80 8.93
C SER A 241 6.69 -4.64 8.39
N SER A 242 7.20 -5.60 9.17
CA SER A 242 8.29 -6.49 8.72
C SER A 242 7.84 -7.42 7.60
N ILE A 243 6.61 -7.93 7.64
CA ILE A 243 6.01 -8.74 6.58
C ILE A 243 6.00 -7.94 5.26
N MET A 244 5.50 -6.71 5.30
CA MET A 244 5.46 -5.87 4.10
C MET A 244 6.85 -5.49 3.61
N ILE A 245 7.81 -5.28 4.50
CA ILE A 245 9.22 -5.07 4.13
C ILE A 245 9.79 -6.30 3.40
N ILE A 246 9.52 -7.53 3.89
CA ILE A 246 9.92 -8.77 3.23
C ILE A 246 9.32 -8.84 1.82
N ILE A 247 8.02 -8.60 1.70
CA ILE A 247 7.30 -8.66 0.41
C ILE A 247 7.87 -7.64 -0.58
N LYS A 248 8.05 -6.39 -0.15
CA LYS A 248 8.64 -5.34 -1.00
C LYS A 248 10.07 -5.67 -1.40
N TYR A 249 10.91 -6.12 -0.47
CA TYR A 249 12.29 -6.54 -0.76
C TYR A 249 12.37 -7.66 -1.80
N LYS A 250 11.40 -8.57 -1.81
CA LYS A 250 11.33 -9.66 -2.79
C LYS A 250 10.78 -9.23 -4.15
N LYS A 251 9.95 -8.20 -4.19
CA LYS A 251 9.29 -7.71 -5.40
C LYS A 251 10.06 -6.58 -6.10
N THR A 252 10.91 -5.85 -5.38
CA THR A 252 11.64 -4.70 -5.92
C THR A 252 13.15 -4.95 -5.91
N PRO A 253 13.92 -4.31 -6.79
CA PRO A 253 15.38 -4.43 -6.80
C PRO A 253 16.05 -3.64 -5.67
N SER A 254 15.32 -2.76 -4.99
CA SER A 254 15.84 -1.89 -3.94
C SER A 254 16.20 -2.69 -2.68
N LYS A 255 17.32 -2.31 -2.07
CA LYS A 255 17.73 -2.82 -0.76
C LYS A 255 17.21 -1.97 0.39
N LYS A 256 16.93 -0.70 0.12
CA LYS A 256 16.40 0.25 1.10
C LYS A 256 14.88 0.33 0.95
N ILE A 257 14.16 -0.27 1.87
CA ILE A 257 12.71 -0.45 1.79
C ILE A 257 12.00 0.49 2.75
N SER A 258 10.95 1.14 2.25
CA SER A 258 10.05 1.99 3.03
C SER A 258 8.66 1.37 3.16
N VAL A 259 8.10 1.40 4.36
CA VAL A 259 6.70 1.06 4.67
C VAL A 259 6.14 2.10 5.63
N GLY A 260 4.99 2.67 5.31
CA GLY A 260 4.34 3.65 6.18
C GLY A 260 3.74 2.99 7.43
N SER A 261 3.87 3.65 8.57
CA SER A 261 3.23 3.22 9.82
C SER A 261 2.41 4.36 10.40
N VAL A 262 1.13 4.07 10.70
CA VAL A 262 0.24 5.03 11.34
C VAL A 262 0.46 5.04 12.85
N MET A 263 0.66 6.22 13.42
CA MET A 263 0.94 6.43 14.84
C MET A 263 -0.08 7.41 15.44
N HIS A 264 -0.62 7.09 16.62
CA HIS A 264 -1.63 7.93 17.30
C HIS A 264 -1.08 9.27 17.86
N ASN A 265 0.23 9.43 17.92
CA ASN A 265 0.98 10.63 18.34
C ASN A 265 0.51 11.37 19.62
N ARG A 266 -0.26 10.73 20.50
CA ARG A 266 -0.67 11.27 21.80
C ARG A 266 0.41 10.95 22.85
N ASN A 267 1.11 11.99 23.30
CA ASN A 267 2.31 11.85 24.14
C ASN A 267 1.99 11.95 25.63
N LYS A 268 0.97 12.74 25.98
CA LYS A 268 0.59 13.02 27.36
C LYS A 268 -0.69 12.27 27.73
N LYS A 269 -0.83 11.93 29.01
CA LYS A 269 -2.05 11.29 29.52
C LYS A 269 -3.30 12.14 29.24
N ALA A 270 -3.18 13.47 29.37
CA ALA A 270 -4.25 14.40 29.07
C ALA A 270 -4.68 14.35 27.59
N GLU A 271 -3.75 14.19 26.65
CA GLU A 271 -4.03 14.10 25.21
C GLU A 271 -4.82 12.84 24.83
N LYS A 272 -4.67 11.76 25.61
CA LYS A 272 -5.42 10.50 25.38
C LYS A 272 -6.92 10.61 25.62
N GLY A 273 -7.36 11.64 26.35
CA GLY A 273 -8.78 11.93 26.58
C GLY A 273 -9.36 12.97 25.64
N LEU A 274 -8.57 13.52 24.70
CA LEU A 274 -9.00 14.53 23.75
C LEU A 274 -9.46 13.93 22.44
N THR A 275 -10.47 14.55 21.82
CA THR A 275 -10.77 14.41 20.41
C THR A 275 -10.02 15.47 19.60
N GLY A 276 -9.70 15.17 18.36
CA GLY A 276 -8.90 15.98 17.46
C GLY A 276 -7.99 15.10 16.58
N VAL A 277 -7.36 15.64 15.56
CA VAL A 277 -6.41 14.90 14.75
C VAL A 277 -5.00 14.99 15.32
N PHE A 278 -4.52 13.89 15.83
CA PHE A 278 -3.14 13.73 16.35
C PHE A 278 -2.34 12.73 15.53
N SER A 279 -3.03 11.76 14.91
CA SER A 279 -2.41 10.67 14.16
C SER A 279 -1.54 11.18 13.02
N ARG A 280 -0.46 10.47 12.75
CA ARG A 280 0.47 10.73 11.65
C ARG A 280 0.89 9.41 11.02
N ALA A 281 1.07 9.41 9.71
CA ALA A 281 1.74 8.34 8.99
C ALA A 281 3.20 8.74 8.78
N LEU A 282 4.14 7.86 9.17
CA LEU A 282 5.57 8.07 9.03
C LEU A 282 6.24 6.83 8.44
N PRO A 283 7.27 6.99 7.59
CA PRO A 283 7.92 5.86 6.96
C PRO A 283 8.87 5.14 7.92
N ILE A 284 8.74 3.82 8.01
CA ILE A 284 9.75 2.90 8.54
C ILE A 284 10.66 2.55 7.37
N ILE A 285 11.92 2.96 7.43
CA ILE A 285 12.90 2.78 6.36
C ILE A 285 14.02 1.87 6.87
N ILE A 286 14.22 0.74 6.18
CA ILE A 286 15.21 -0.27 6.55
C ILE A 286 16.13 -0.59 5.36
N ASP A 287 17.43 -0.57 5.61
CA ASP A 287 18.42 -1.14 4.70
C ASP A 287 18.44 -2.66 4.91
N VAL A 288 17.85 -3.40 3.96
CA VAL A 288 17.69 -4.85 4.07
C VAL A 288 18.92 -5.56 3.54
N SER A 289 19.62 -6.32 4.39
CA SER A 289 20.71 -7.20 3.97
C SER A 289 20.18 -8.56 3.54
N SER A 290 20.70 -9.10 2.43
CA SER A 290 20.39 -10.47 1.99
C SER A 290 20.76 -11.54 3.03
N ASP A 291 21.68 -11.23 3.94
CA ASP A 291 22.13 -12.13 5.00
C ASP A 291 21.34 -12.02 6.30
N TYR A 292 20.40 -11.09 6.38
CA TYR A 292 19.49 -11.04 7.52
C TYR A 292 18.65 -12.30 7.61
N SER A 293 18.53 -12.83 8.84
CA SER A 293 17.44 -13.73 9.18
C SER A 293 16.13 -12.94 9.32
N ILE A 294 15.02 -13.64 9.33
CA ILE A 294 13.70 -13.06 9.66
C ILE A 294 13.78 -12.33 11.02
N PHE A 295 14.40 -12.95 12.02
CA PHE A 295 14.53 -12.37 13.36
C PHE A 295 15.39 -11.10 13.39
N ASP A 296 16.46 -11.04 12.58
CA ASP A 296 17.27 -9.83 12.43
C ASP A 296 16.41 -8.68 11.89
N LEU A 297 15.59 -8.93 10.85
CA LEU A 297 14.71 -7.92 10.30
C LEU A 297 13.65 -7.46 11.31
N LEU A 298 12.98 -8.37 12.01
CA LEU A 298 12.01 -8.03 13.06
C LEU A 298 12.65 -7.13 14.14
N THR A 299 13.88 -7.44 14.52
CA THR A 299 14.66 -6.65 15.49
C THR A 299 14.99 -5.27 14.94
N GLN A 300 15.40 -5.16 13.68
CA GLN A 300 15.69 -3.89 13.03
C GLN A 300 14.41 -3.04 12.87
N THR A 301 13.29 -3.65 12.48
CA THR A 301 12.00 -2.95 12.37
C THR A 301 11.55 -2.40 13.71
N LYS A 302 11.67 -3.17 14.79
CA LYS A 302 11.37 -2.71 16.15
C LYS A 302 12.27 -1.54 16.55
N TYR A 303 13.58 -1.65 16.32
CA TYR A 303 14.55 -0.59 16.62
C TYR A 303 14.23 0.69 15.86
N GLU A 304 13.92 0.57 14.56
CA GLU A 304 13.58 1.71 13.71
C GLU A 304 12.27 2.36 14.12
N SER A 305 11.24 1.58 14.41
CA SER A 305 9.97 2.09 14.94
C SER A 305 10.18 2.90 16.24
N PHE A 306 11.06 2.43 17.11
CA PHE A 306 11.40 3.17 18.33
C PHE A 306 12.18 4.48 18.04
N ASN A 307 13.05 4.49 17.04
CA ASN A 307 13.75 5.71 16.61
C ASN A 307 12.77 6.73 16.01
N ILE A 308 11.86 6.28 15.16
CA ILE A 308 10.83 7.14 14.57
C ILE A 308 9.96 7.78 15.65
N LEU A 309 9.59 7.04 16.70
CA LEU A 309 8.86 7.59 17.84
C LEU A 309 9.57 8.76 18.53
N LYS A 310 10.90 8.80 18.52
CA LYS A 310 11.66 9.93 19.06
C LYS A 310 11.61 11.18 18.16
N HIS A 311 11.43 10.98 16.85
CA HIS A 311 11.49 12.04 15.84
C HIS A 311 10.12 12.29 15.17
N ARG A 312 9.02 11.73 15.71
CA ARG A 312 7.69 11.75 15.12
C ARG A 312 7.00 13.11 15.07
N LYS A 313 7.53 14.11 15.78
CA LYS A 313 6.99 15.48 15.75
C LYS A 313 7.29 16.20 14.44
N TYR A 314 8.33 15.76 13.69
CA TYR A 314 8.67 16.35 12.41
C TYR A 314 7.61 15.95 11.37
N PRO A 315 6.97 16.94 10.67
CA PRO A 315 5.84 16.63 9.78
C PRO A 315 6.29 15.82 8.57
N TYR A 316 5.44 14.88 8.13
CA TYR A 316 5.69 14.08 6.94
C TYR A 316 5.87 14.95 5.68
N ARG A 317 5.02 15.97 5.53
CA ARG A 317 5.15 16.95 4.45
C ARG A 317 6.57 17.55 4.37
N ASN A 318 7.13 17.94 5.52
CA ASN A 318 8.49 18.50 5.56
C ASN A 318 9.55 17.45 5.19
N ILE A 319 9.33 16.16 5.53
CA ILE A 319 10.23 15.08 5.07
C ILE A 319 10.28 15.05 3.55
N VAL A 320 9.12 15.10 2.88
CA VAL A 320 9.02 15.09 1.42
C VAL A 320 9.61 16.36 0.81
N GLU A 321 9.22 17.53 1.30
CA GLU A 321 9.68 18.83 0.78
C GLU A 321 11.21 18.99 0.92
N ASP A 322 11.74 18.75 2.11
CA ASP A 322 13.16 18.91 2.42
C ASP A 322 14.06 17.85 1.75
N SER A 323 13.50 16.70 1.35
CA SER A 323 14.22 15.67 0.59
C SER A 323 14.16 15.87 -0.93
N GLY A 324 13.56 16.97 -1.40
CA GLY A 324 13.45 17.24 -2.84
C GLY A 324 12.32 16.49 -3.54
N GLY A 325 11.27 16.10 -2.80
CA GLY A 325 10.09 15.44 -3.37
C GLY A 325 10.21 13.91 -3.44
N GLN A 326 10.91 13.29 -2.47
CA GLN A 326 11.06 11.83 -2.41
C GLN A 326 9.71 11.11 -2.50
N LYS A 327 9.56 10.23 -3.49
CA LYS A 327 8.38 9.40 -3.73
C LYS A 327 8.47 8.04 -3.01
N GLY A 328 7.36 7.29 -3.00
CA GLY A 328 7.31 5.90 -2.53
C GLY A 328 7.50 5.71 -1.02
N LEU A 329 7.47 6.78 -0.22
CA LEU A 329 7.67 6.69 1.23
C LEU A 329 6.49 6.02 1.95
N LEU A 330 5.26 6.25 1.47
CA LEU A 330 4.01 5.81 2.08
C LEU A 330 3.07 5.11 1.06
N ASP A 331 3.60 4.40 0.09
CA ASP A 331 2.81 3.65 -0.90
C ASP A 331 2.00 2.49 -0.27
N CYS A 332 2.50 1.96 0.83
CA CYS A 332 1.84 0.97 1.66
C CYS A 332 1.83 1.44 3.12
N LEU A 333 0.65 1.56 3.73
CA LEU A 333 0.46 1.96 5.11
C LEU A 333 0.07 0.76 5.98
N ILE A 334 0.66 0.66 7.16
CA ILE A 334 0.26 -0.28 8.21
C ILE A 334 -0.39 0.51 9.35
N SER A 335 -1.62 0.15 9.68
CA SER A 335 -2.40 0.76 10.75
C SER A 335 -2.85 -0.32 11.73
N TYR A 336 -2.26 -0.37 12.91
CA TYR A 336 -2.72 -1.27 13.97
C TYR A 336 -3.62 -0.53 14.95
N GLN A 337 -4.87 -0.92 14.96
CA GLN A 337 -5.94 -0.31 15.76
C GLN A 337 -6.27 -1.18 16.95
N ASN A 338 -5.49 -1.00 18.01
CA ASN A 338 -5.62 -1.74 19.27
C ASN A 338 -6.35 -0.95 20.38
N THR A 339 -7.07 0.10 20.01
CA THR A 339 -7.82 0.91 20.97
C THR A 339 -9.04 0.11 21.42
N GLN A 340 -8.96 -0.47 22.60
CA GLN A 340 -10.06 -1.23 23.19
C GLN A 340 -11.06 -0.28 23.86
N HIS A 341 -12.34 -0.63 23.77
CA HIS A 341 -13.37 0.03 24.56
C HIS A 341 -13.20 -0.28 26.04
N ASN A 342 -13.69 0.61 26.90
CA ASN A 342 -13.75 0.34 28.32
C ASN A 342 -14.57 -0.94 28.55
N TYR A 343 -14.06 -1.85 29.37
CA TYR A 343 -14.72 -3.12 29.73
C TYR A 343 -16.20 -2.95 30.11
N GLU A 344 -16.54 -1.89 30.86
CA GLU A 344 -17.94 -1.59 31.23
C GLU A 344 -18.85 -1.33 30.01
N ILE A 345 -18.31 -0.82 28.91
CA ILE A 345 -19.06 -0.57 27.67
C ILE A 345 -19.40 -1.92 27.01
N ILE A 346 -18.42 -2.79 26.87
CA ILE A 346 -18.60 -4.13 26.29
C ILE A 346 -19.55 -4.95 27.16
N LYS A 347 -19.35 -4.97 28.48
CA LYS A 347 -20.20 -5.67 29.46
C LYS A 347 -21.66 -5.18 29.39
N ASN A 348 -21.87 -3.90 29.10
CA ASN A 348 -23.19 -3.34 28.90
C ASN A 348 -23.77 -3.59 27.50
N GLY A 349 -23.10 -4.37 26.64
CA GLY A 349 -23.61 -4.79 25.34
C GLY A 349 -23.55 -3.73 24.26
N TYR A 350 -22.74 -2.69 24.42
CA TYR A 350 -22.41 -1.75 23.35
C TYR A 350 -21.27 -2.31 22.49
N SER A 351 -21.35 -2.08 21.19
CA SER A 351 -20.30 -2.42 20.22
C SER A 351 -20.27 -1.37 19.13
N ASP A 352 -19.22 -1.37 18.34
CA ASP A 352 -19.09 -0.47 17.19
C ASP A 352 -18.65 -1.21 15.92
N GLU A 353 -18.85 -0.55 14.81
CA GLU A 353 -18.41 -0.97 13.49
C GLU A 353 -17.84 0.22 12.73
N TRP A 354 -16.77 0.00 11.99
CA TRP A 354 -16.16 0.99 11.12
C TRP A 354 -16.54 0.76 9.68
N ILE A 355 -17.12 1.77 9.10
CA ILE A 355 -17.62 1.73 7.73
C ILE A 355 -16.52 2.23 6.80
N GLU A 356 -16.45 1.66 5.61
CA GLU A 356 -15.60 2.16 4.54
C GLU A 356 -16.18 3.46 3.95
N ASN A 357 -15.31 4.46 3.76
CA ASN A 357 -15.71 5.74 3.17
C ASN A 357 -15.58 5.79 1.64
N GLY A 358 -15.10 4.69 1.00
CA GLY A 358 -14.90 4.58 -0.44
C GLY A 358 -13.69 5.34 -0.98
N SER A 359 -12.75 5.74 -0.10
CA SER A 359 -11.57 6.52 -0.51
C SER A 359 -10.33 6.16 0.32
N ASN A 360 -9.16 6.19 -0.30
CA ASN A 360 -7.87 6.00 0.37
C ASN A 360 -6.81 6.91 -0.27
N ASN A 361 -5.91 7.49 0.54
CA ASN A 361 -4.84 8.35 0.07
C ASN A 361 -3.55 7.62 -0.30
N ALA A 362 -3.42 6.37 0.09
CA ALA A 362 -2.30 5.50 -0.28
C ALA A 362 -2.78 4.41 -1.24
N PRO A 363 -1.93 3.90 -2.14
CA PRO A 363 -2.26 2.75 -2.97
C PRO A 363 -2.81 1.57 -2.17
N LEU A 364 -2.22 1.31 -0.99
CA LEU A 364 -2.67 0.26 -0.07
C LEU A 364 -2.55 0.71 1.38
N THR A 365 -3.62 0.51 2.16
CA THR A 365 -3.60 0.57 3.63
C THR A 365 -4.00 -0.79 4.18
N VAL A 366 -3.15 -1.36 5.03
CA VAL A 366 -3.43 -2.61 5.77
C VAL A 366 -3.82 -2.23 7.18
N ASN A 367 -5.10 -2.30 7.48
CA ASN A 367 -5.65 -2.03 8.81
C ASN A 367 -5.77 -3.35 9.57
N ILE A 368 -5.11 -3.46 10.69
CA ILE A 368 -5.16 -4.62 11.57
C ILE A 368 -5.93 -4.20 12.84
N SER A 369 -6.93 -4.95 13.24
CA SER A 369 -7.70 -4.65 14.44
C SER A 369 -8.12 -5.90 15.24
N ASN A 370 -8.27 -5.72 16.56
CA ASN A 370 -8.85 -6.71 17.47
C ASN A 370 -9.91 -6.07 18.37
N ARG A 371 -10.58 -5.02 17.88
CA ARG A 371 -11.41 -4.10 18.67
C ARG A 371 -12.64 -4.74 19.28
N ASN A 372 -13.33 -5.61 18.54
CA ASN A 372 -14.63 -6.15 18.90
C ASN A 372 -14.58 -7.56 19.50
N ARG A 373 -13.44 -8.24 19.37
CA ARG A 373 -13.20 -9.58 19.91
C ARG A 373 -11.73 -9.67 20.32
N GLU A 374 -11.47 -9.97 21.58
CA GLU A 374 -10.10 -10.10 22.10
C GLU A 374 -9.32 -11.24 21.43
N ASP A 375 -10.04 -12.24 20.90
CA ASP A 375 -9.49 -13.50 20.39
C ASP A 375 -9.41 -13.58 18.85
N THR A 376 -9.73 -12.49 18.12
CA THR A 376 -9.74 -12.52 16.65
C THR A 376 -9.10 -11.28 16.07
N LEU A 377 -8.03 -11.46 15.28
CA LEU A 377 -7.46 -10.39 14.45
C LEU A 377 -8.23 -10.28 13.13
N ILE A 378 -8.57 -9.06 12.76
CA ILE A 378 -9.16 -8.72 11.47
C ILE A 378 -8.13 -7.90 10.69
N VAL A 379 -7.99 -8.19 9.41
CA VAL A 379 -7.16 -7.42 8.49
C VAL A 379 -8.03 -6.89 7.37
N ASP A 380 -8.15 -5.57 7.29
CA ASP A 380 -8.84 -4.86 6.23
C ASP A 380 -7.80 -4.25 5.28
N TYR A 381 -7.91 -4.58 4.01
CA TYR A 381 -7.11 -4.00 2.93
C TYR A 381 -7.95 -2.91 2.27
N ASP A 382 -7.61 -1.65 2.52
CA ASP A 382 -8.16 -0.51 1.79
C ASP A 382 -7.20 -0.19 0.63
N TYR A 383 -7.67 -0.36 -0.61
CA TYR A 383 -6.82 -0.23 -1.79
C TYR A 383 -7.45 0.65 -2.86
N GLN A 384 -6.63 1.48 -3.49
CA GLN A 384 -7.06 2.34 -4.57
C GLN A 384 -7.36 1.49 -5.82
N SER A 385 -8.61 1.50 -6.26
CA SER A 385 -9.07 0.66 -7.39
C SER A 385 -8.44 1.01 -8.75
N ALA A 386 -7.91 2.22 -8.89
CA ALA A 386 -7.15 2.64 -10.07
C ALA A 386 -5.71 2.10 -10.11
N VAL A 387 -5.17 1.66 -8.97
CA VAL A 387 -3.77 1.22 -8.82
C VAL A 387 -3.69 -0.28 -8.55
N VAL A 388 -4.60 -0.82 -7.74
CA VAL A 388 -4.56 -2.20 -7.26
C VAL A 388 -5.90 -2.87 -7.56
N ASN A 389 -5.88 -4.05 -8.16
CA ASN A 389 -7.10 -4.84 -8.38
C ASN A 389 -7.36 -5.85 -7.23
N GLU A 390 -8.60 -6.32 -7.11
CA GLU A 390 -9.01 -7.22 -6.04
C GLU A 390 -8.22 -8.54 -6.02
N LYS A 391 -7.83 -9.06 -7.19
CA LYS A 391 -7.04 -10.29 -7.29
C LYS A 391 -5.66 -10.12 -6.67
N GLU A 392 -5.02 -8.98 -6.90
CA GLU A 392 -3.72 -8.67 -6.28
C GLU A 392 -3.81 -8.61 -4.76
N ILE A 393 -4.94 -8.13 -4.20
CA ILE A 393 -5.18 -8.15 -2.75
C ILE A 393 -5.38 -9.57 -2.22
N ILE A 394 -6.14 -10.42 -2.96
CA ILE A 394 -6.33 -11.83 -2.60
C ILE A 394 -4.98 -12.56 -2.58
N ASP A 395 -4.15 -12.35 -3.60
CA ASP A 395 -2.83 -12.97 -3.69
C ASP A 395 -1.87 -12.41 -2.62
N LEU A 396 -1.90 -11.09 -2.36
CA LEU A 396 -1.15 -10.47 -1.27
C LEU A 396 -1.52 -11.07 0.10
N HIS A 397 -2.81 -11.29 0.36
CA HIS A 397 -3.25 -11.90 1.61
C HIS A 397 -2.68 -13.30 1.80
N LYS A 398 -2.71 -14.15 0.76
CA LYS A 398 -2.09 -15.49 0.78
C LYS A 398 -0.58 -15.41 1.07
N ILE A 399 0.11 -14.47 0.42
CA ILE A 399 1.54 -14.24 0.67
C ILE A 399 1.78 -13.82 2.13
N ILE A 400 0.96 -12.93 2.68
CA ILE A 400 1.05 -12.49 4.08
C ILE A 400 0.89 -13.67 5.03
N LEU A 401 -0.11 -14.54 4.82
CA LEU A 401 -0.31 -15.75 5.63
C LEU A 401 0.92 -16.66 5.60
N LYS A 402 1.47 -16.90 4.40
CA LYS A 402 2.68 -17.72 4.22
C LYS A 402 3.89 -17.11 4.92
N VAL A 403 4.09 -15.80 4.81
CA VAL A 403 5.20 -15.12 5.49
C VAL A 403 5.02 -15.15 7.01
N ILE A 404 3.78 -15.02 7.54
CA ILE A 404 3.50 -15.19 8.97
C ILE A 404 3.92 -16.58 9.44
N GLU A 405 3.57 -17.61 8.69
CA GLU A 405 3.92 -19.00 9.03
C GLU A 405 5.44 -19.21 9.05
N GLU A 406 6.15 -18.70 8.04
CA GLU A 406 7.63 -18.73 8.00
C GLU A 406 8.26 -17.95 9.17
N ILE A 407 7.70 -16.83 9.57
CA ILE A 407 8.17 -16.04 10.71
C ILE A 407 8.03 -16.83 12.02
N ILE A 408 6.90 -17.49 12.22
CA ILE A 408 6.60 -18.23 13.46
C ILE A 408 7.42 -19.52 13.55
N GLU A 409 7.52 -20.28 12.46
CA GLU A 409 8.15 -21.60 12.44
C GLU A 409 9.66 -21.54 12.22
N ASN A 410 10.15 -20.61 11.40
CA ASN A 410 11.53 -20.54 10.94
C ASN A 410 12.17 -19.16 11.14
N PRO A 411 12.15 -18.53 12.33
CA PRO A 411 12.62 -17.15 12.55
C PRO A 411 14.10 -16.92 12.18
N ASN A 412 14.91 -17.98 12.15
CA ASN A 412 16.33 -17.92 11.78
C ASN A 412 16.57 -18.11 10.27
N LYS A 413 15.53 -18.36 9.47
CA LYS A 413 15.62 -18.49 8.02
C LYS A 413 16.09 -17.17 7.40
N LYS A 414 16.97 -17.22 6.42
CA LYS A 414 17.43 -16.03 5.71
C LYS A 414 16.32 -15.46 4.83
N ILE A 415 16.14 -14.12 4.82
CA ILE A 415 15.10 -13.44 4.05
C ILE A 415 15.17 -13.82 2.56
N LYS A 416 16.38 -13.92 2.00
CA LYS A 416 16.59 -14.34 0.60
C LYS A 416 16.01 -15.71 0.27
N ASN A 417 15.86 -16.59 1.27
CA ASN A 417 15.36 -17.96 1.11
C ASN A 417 13.84 -18.10 1.39
N ILE A 418 13.15 -17.00 1.67
CA ILE A 418 11.69 -17.02 1.81
C ILE A 418 11.08 -17.14 0.41
N GLU A 419 10.26 -18.18 0.21
CA GLU A 419 9.49 -18.39 -1.01
C GLU A 419 8.13 -17.75 -0.88
N LEU A 420 7.78 -16.81 -1.78
CA LEU A 420 6.47 -16.15 -1.78
C LEU A 420 5.42 -16.94 -2.56
N LEU A 421 5.84 -17.65 -3.62
CA LEU A 421 4.98 -18.48 -4.45
C LEU A 421 4.66 -19.82 -3.78
N ASP A 422 3.47 -20.33 -3.98
CA ASP A 422 3.16 -21.72 -3.62
C ASP A 422 3.75 -22.70 -4.65
N GLU A 423 3.77 -24.00 -4.31
CA GLU A 423 4.38 -25.01 -5.19
C GLU A 423 3.61 -25.16 -6.51
N ASN A 424 2.29 -24.95 -6.54
CA ASN A 424 1.49 -25.02 -7.77
C ASN A 424 1.74 -23.80 -8.66
N GLU A 425 1.85 -22.60 -8.07
CA GLU A 425 2.21 -21.38 -8.80
C GLU A 425 3.62 -21.53 -9.41
N LYS A 426 4.56 -22.05 -8.62
CA LYS A 426 5.93 -22.30 -9.06
C LYS A 426 5.98 -23.32 -10.18
N ASP A 427 5.26 -24.43 -10.05
CA ASP A 427 5.15 -25.45 -11.09
C ASP A 427 4.53 -24.89 -12.37
N THR A 428 3.50 -24.08 -12.24
CA THR A 428 2.86 -23.40 -13.39
C THR A 428 3.86 -22.51 -14.14
N ILE A 429 4.63 -21.69 -13.41
CA ILE A 429 5.61 -20.78 -14.01
C ILE A 429 6.78 -21.54 -14.63
N LEU A 430 7.31 -22.55 -13.92
CA LEU A 430 8.52 -23.27 -14.36
C LEU A 430 8.24 -24.33 -15.42
N ASN A 431 7.09 -25.00 -15.35
CA ASN A 431 6.78 -26.16 -16.19
C ASN A 431 5.63 -25.88 -17.17
N ALA A 432 4.44 -25.46 -16.69
CA ALA A 432 3.29 -25.31 -17.57
C ALA A 432 3.47 -24.18 -18.61
N PHE A 433 4.05 -23.03 -18.23
CA PHE A 433 4.34 -21.93 -19.17
C PHE A 433 5.55 -22.23 -20.07
N ASN A 434 6.40 -23.17 -19.68
CA ASN A 434 7.56 -23.62 -20.43
C ASN A 434 7.36 -25.00 -21.11
N ASP A 435 6.11 -25.48 -21.20
CA ASP A 435 5.77 -26.72 -21.90
C ASP A 435 5.91 -26.50 -23.43
N THR A 436 7.15 -26.25 -23.81
CA THR A 436 7.57 -26.05 -25.21
C THR A 436 8.36 -27.25 -25.72
N GLU A 437 8.38 -28.37 -24.97
CA GLU A 437 9.10 -29.56 -25.38
C GLU A 437 8.44 -30.15 -26.61
N VAL A 438 9.19 -30.13 -27.71
CA VAL A 438 8.78 -30.71 -28.97
C VAL A 438 9.73 -31.89 -29.26
N SER A 439 9.17 -33.07 -29.44
CA SER A 439 9.94 -34.21 -29.86
C SER A 439 10.52 -33.95 -31.26
N LEU A 440 11.78 -33.57 -31.31
CA LEU A 440 12.51 -33.39 -32.55
C LEU A 440 13.00 -34.77 -33.02
N ASN A 441 12.18 -35.48 -33.76
CA ASN A 441 12.57 -36.71 -34.44
C ASN A 441 13.53 -36.43 -35.62
N ASN A 442 14.49 -35.51 -35.44
CA ASN A 442 15.34 -35.06 -36.53
C ASN A 442 16.80 -35.37 -36.30
N THR A 443 17.27 -36.32 -37.04
CA THR A 443 18.70 -36.59 -37.29
C THR A 443 19.27 -35.68 -38.40
N GLU A 444 18.45 -34.78 -38.98
CA GLU A 444 18.82 -33.94 -40.12
C GLU A 444 19.38 -32.61 -39.67
N THR A 445 20.51 -32.22 -40.25
CA THR A 445 21.09 -30.89 -40.08
C THR A 445 20.27 -29.81 -40.78
N PHE A 446 20.45 -28.56 -40.38
CA PHE A 446 19.83 -27.38 -41.02
C PHE A 446 20.14 -27.32 -42.53
N VAL A 447 21.36 -27.64 -42.92
CA VAL A 447 21.81 -27.69 -44.33
C VAL A 447 21.04 -28.76 -45.10
N GLU A 448 20.91 -29.98 -44.56
CA GLU A 448 20.17 -31.07 -45.19
C GLU A 448 18.70 -30.72 -45.39
N ARG A 449 18.06 -30.11 -44.40
CA ARG A 449 16.68 -29.63 -44.52
C ARG A 449 16.54 -28.59 -45.63
N PHE A 450 17.45 -27.65 -45.70
CA PHE A 450 17.48 -26.64 -46.74
C PHE A 450 17.63 -27.30 -48.13
N GLU A 451 18.56 -28.21 -48.31
CA GLU A 451 18.78 -28.91 -49.58
C GLU A 451 17.57 -29.76 -50.01
N LYS A 452 16.87 -30.36 -49.07
CA LYS A 452 15.60 -31.03 -49.35
C LYS A 452 14.55 -30.04 -49.84
N GLN A 453 14.46 -28.88 -49.24
CA GLN A 453 13.52 -27.86 -49.69
C GLN A 453 13.89 -27.31 -51.07
N VAL A 454 15.19 -27.14 -51.39
CA VAL A 454 15.66 -26.78 -52.72
C VAL A 454 15.20 -27.79 -53.77
N LYS A 455 15.34 -29.09 -53.48
CA LYS A 455 14.87 -30.17 -54.39
C LYS A 455 13.36 -30.14 -54.57
N LYS A 456 12.60 -29.82 -53.51
CA LYS A 456 11.14 -29.83 -53.53
C LYS A 456 10.55 -28.65 -54.31
N THR A 457 11.14 -27.44 -54.12
CA THR A 457 10.60 -26.19 -54.67
C THR A 457 11.68 -25.27 -55.22
N PRO A 458 12.48 -25.69 -56.23
CA PRO A 458 13.68 -24.97 -56.65
C PRO A 458 13.40 -23.53 -57.15
N HIS A 459 12.27 -23.31 -57.78
CA HIS A 459 11.89 -22.02 -58.40
C HIS A 459 11.07 -21.11 -57.48
N GLN A 460 10.66 -21.58 -56.30
CA GLN A 460 9.99 -20.70 -55.33
C GLN A 460 10.96 -19.69 -54.74
N THR A 461 10.47 -18.49 -54.41
CA THR A 461 11.26 -17.44 -53.76
C THR A 461 11.61 -17.92 -52.34
N ALA A 462 12.92 -17.97 -52.08
CA ALA A 462 13.47 -18.26 -50.76
C ALA A 462 13.72 -17.00 -49.94
N ILE A 463 14.18 -15.91 -50.56
CA ILE A 463 14.51 -14.64 -49.91
C ILE A 463 13.99 -13.48 -50.73
N THR A 464 13.49 -12.47 -50.06
CA THR A 464 13.18 -11.14 -50.64
C THR A 464 13.86 -10.07 -49.80
N TYR A 465 14.59 -9.17 -50.45
CA TYR A 465 15.19 -8.00 -49.82
C TYR A 465 15.05 -6.83 -50.79
N GLU A 466 14.31 -5.80 -50.38
CA GLU A 466 13.92 -4.69 -51.27
C GLU A 466 13.26 -5.24 -52.54
N ASP A 467 13.76 -4.84 -53.73
CA ASP A 467 13.27 -5.26 -55.04
C ASP A 467 13.93 -6.56 -55.56
N LYS A 468 14.87 -7.10 -54.81
CA LYS A 468 15.64 -8.30 -55.22
C LYS A 468 15.00 -9.56 -54.61
N ARG A 469 14.97 -10.61 -55.41
CA ARG A 469 14.48 -11.93 -54.99
C ARG A 469 15.46 -13.00 -55.40
N LEU A 470 15.60 -14.02 -54.55
CA LEU A 470 16.32 -15.24 -54.87
C LEU A 470 15.39 -16.45 -54.71
N SER A 471 15.38 -17.33 -55.67
CA SER A 471 14.75 -18.66 -55.53
C SER A 471 15.60 -19.54 -54.63
N TYR A 472 14.99 -20.64 -54.17
CA TYR A 472 15.72 -21.66 -53.38
C TYR A 472 16.92 -22.20 -54.16
N ASN A 473 16.79 -22.42 -55.47
CA ASN A 473 17.89 -22.92 -56.31
C ASN A 473 19.02 -21.85 -56.44
N GLU A 474 18.71 -20.59 -56.67
CA GLU A 474 19.71 -19.53 -56.79
C GLU A 474 20.46 -19.32 -55.45
N LEU A 475 19.72 -19.32 -54.32
CA LEU A 475 20.33 -19.27 -52.99
C LEU A 475 21.30 -20.46 -52.78
N ASN A 476 20.86 -21.64 -53.12
CA ASN A 476 21.69 -22.84 -52.99
C ASN A 476 22.95 -22.80 -53.83
N ILE A 477 22.87 -22.36 -55.10
CA ILE A 477 24.02 -22.20 -56.00
C ILE A 477 25.02 -21.22 -55.37
N ARG A 478 24.58 -20.06 -54.96
CA ARG A 478 25.47 -19.01 -54.38
C ARG A 478 26.07 -19.47 -53.04
N ALA A 479 25.27 -20.12 -52.20
CA ALA A 479 25.77 -20.68 -50.95
C ALA A 479 26.82 -21.81 -51.16
N ASN A 480 26.61 -22.66 -52.19
CA ASN A 480 27.60 -23.69 -52.57
C ASN A 480 28.90 -23.07 -53.07
N GLN A 481 28.82 -22.05 -53.92
CA GLN A 481 30.01 -21.33 -54.43
C GLN A 481 30.82 -20.77 -53.25
N LEU A 482 30.17 -20.11 -52.31
CA LEU A 482 30.86 -19.59 -51.14
C LEU A 482 31.42 -20.71 -50.27
N ALA A 483 30.69 -21.80 -50.08
CA ALA A 483 31.16 -22.94 -49.29
C ALA A 483 32.42 -23.59 -49.87
N TYR A 484 32.51 -23.74 -51.19
CA TYR A 484 33.74 -24.22 -51.87
C TYR A 484 34.90 -23.24 -51.64
N GLN A 485 34.69 -21.94 -51.82
CA GLN A 485 35.72 -20.95 -51.59
C GLN A 485 36.23 -20.94 -50.15
N LEU A 486 35.32 -21.02 -49.16
CA LEU A 486 35.68 -21.07 -47.75
C LEU A 486 36.50 -22.36 -47.39
N ARG A 487 36.18 -23.51 -48.02
CA ARG A 487 36.94 -24.73 -47.84
C ARG A 487 38.34 -24.61 -48.48
N ASP A 488 38.45 -23.98 -49.63
CA ASP A 488 39.76 -23.71 -50.28
C ASP A 488 40.63 -22.75 -49.44
N GLU A 489 40.00 -21.85 -48.65
CA GLU A 489 40.67 -20.98 -47.68
C GLU A 489 40.93 -21.69 -46.31
N GLY A 490 40.62 -22.96 -46.20
CA GLY A 490 40.93 -23.75 -45.00
C GLY A 490 39.86 -23.84 -43.93
N VAL A 491 38.60 -23.51 -44.24
CA VAL A 491 37.48 -23.70 -43.31
C VAL A 491 37.15 -25.21 -43.22
N GLU A 492 37.30 -25.74 -42.02
CA GLU A 492 37.00 -27.13 -41.66
C GLU A 492 35.79 -27.22 -40.74
N ALA A 493 35.41 -28.41 -40.31
CA ALA A 493 34.33 -28.61 -39.36
C ALA A 493 34.57 -27.80 -38.06
N ASP A 494 33.55 -27.12 -37.62
CA ASP A 494 33.51 -26.24 -36.42
C ASP A 494 34.46 -25.02 -36.49
N SER A 495 35.06 -24.70 -37.65
CA SER A 495 35.83 -23.47 -37.82
C SER A 495 34.95 -22.24 -37.62
N LEU A 496 35.40 -21.28 -36.79
CA LEU A 496 34.68 -20.01 -36.56
C LEU A 496 34.93 -19.05 -37.72
N VAL A 497 33.87 -18.62 -38.40
CA VAL A 497 33.95 -17.70 -39.53
C VAL A 497 33.22 -16.40 -39.19
N GLY A 498 33.96 -15.29 -39.09
CA GLY A 498 33.40 -13.97 -38.80
C GLY A 498 32.48 -13.47 -39.92
N LEU A 499 31.27 -13.07 -39.59
CA LEU A 499 30.31 -12.51 -40.52
C LEU A 499 30.07 -11.02 -40.21
N ILE A 500 30.72 -10.15 -41.00
CA ILE A 500 30.65 -8.70 -40.83
C ILE A 500 29.80 -8.14 -41.99
N MET A 501 28.49 -8.02 -41.77
CA MET A 501 27.58 -7.59 -42.81
C MET A 501 26.35 -6.89 -42.21
N ASP A 502 25.77 -5.96 -42.97
CA ASP A 502 24.44 -5.43 -42.72
C ASP A 502 23.35 -6.39 -43.20
N ARG A 503 22.09 -6.08 -42.93
CA ARG A 503 20.93 -6.90 -43.37
C ARG A 503 20.78 -6.78 -44.89
N GLN A 504 21.16 -7.81 -45.60
CA GLN A 504 21.07 -7.89 -47.07
C GLN A 504 21.01 -9.35 -47.53
N LEU A 505 20.82 -9.62 -48.86
CA LEU A 505 20.75 -10.96 -49.41
C LEU A 505 22.01 -11.77 -49.14
N GLU A 506 23.16 -11.10 -49.24
CA GLU A 506 24.50 -11.65 -49.06
C GLU A 506 24.69 -12.18 -47.64
N THR A 507 24.05 -11.63 -46.63
CA THR A 507 24.08 -12.10 -45.24
C THR A 507 23.52 -13.52 -45.13
N ILE A 508 22.41 -13.80 -45.77
CA ILE A 508 21.78 -15.11 -45.75
C ILE A 508 22.60 -16.09 -46.60
N ILE A 509 23.08 -15.66 -47.77
CA ILE A 509 23.99 -16.48 -48.62
C ILE A 509 25.23 -16.88 -47.82
N SER A 510 25.80 -15.96 -47.06
CA SER A 510 27.01 -16.20 -46.24
C SER A 510 26.72 -17.18 -45.10
N ILE A 511 25.60 -17.06 -44.41
CA ILE A 511 25.21 -18.00 -43.34
C ILE A 511 25.11 -19.42 -43.91
N TYR A 512 24.38 -19.61 -45.02
CA TYR A 512 24.27 -20.93 -45.64
C TYR A 512 25.61 -21.43 -46.20
N GLY A 513 26.41 -20.55 -46.78
CA GLY A 513 27.75 -20.88 -47.27
C GLY A 513 28.69 -21.38 -46.19
N ILE A 514 28.75 -20.69 -45.06
CA ILE A 514 29.57 -21.07 -43.90
C ILE A 514 29.12 -22.42 -43.33
N LEU A 515 27.81 -22.60 -43.13
CA LEU A 515 27.25 -23.84 -42.61
C LEU A 515 27.50 -25.02 -43.58
N LYS A 516 27.40 -24.80 -44.89
CA LYS A 516 27.71 -25.78 -45.93
C LYS A 516 29.20 -26.08 -46.01
N ALA A 517 30.06 -25.14 -45.67
CA ALA A 517 31.52 -25.40 -45.56
C ALA A 517 31.88 -26.29 -44.37
N GLY A 518 30.98 -26.40 -43.38
CA GLY A 518 31.20 -27.11 -42.10
C GLY A 518 31.54 -26.15 -40.97
N GLY A 519 31.68 -24.84 -41.23
CA GLY A 519 32.00 -23.84 -40.22
C GLY A 519 30.81 -23.36 -39.40
N ALA A 520 31.11 -22.61 -38.35
CA ALA A 520 30.14 -21.88 -37.51
C ALA A 520 30.30 -20.39 -37.75
N TYR A 521 29.21 -19.68 -38.08
CA TYR A 521 29.26 -18.24 -38.30
C TYR A 521 29.22 -17.46 -36.98
N VAL A 522 30.04 -16.40 -36.90
CA VAL A 522 30.05 -15.46 -35.75
C VAL A 522 29.63 -14.08 -36.26
N PRO A 523 28.41 -13.62 -35.98
CA PRO A 523 27.95 -12.30 -36.43
C PRO A 523 28.67 -11.19 -35.65
N ILE A 524 29.29 -10.26 -36.39
CA ILE A 524 30.01 -9.11 -35.82
C ILE A 524 29.32 -7.83 -36.31
N VAL A 525 28.82 -7.05 -35.37
CA VAL A 525 28.15 -5.79 -35.68
C VAL A 525 29.18 -4.68 -35.93
N LEU A 526 29.09 -3.94 -37.05
CA LEU A 526 30.00 -2.87 -37.41
C LEU A 526 30.11 -1.70 -36.40
N ILE A 527 29.20 -1.63 -35.42
CA ILE A 527 29.17 -0.63 -34.35
C ILE A 527 30.05 -1.01 -33.14
N THR A 528 30.55 -2.23 -33.06
CA THR A 528 31.45 -2.65 -31.97
C THR A 528 32.83 -1.98 -32.18
N GLN A 529 33.23 -1.17 -31.17
CA GLN A 529 34.53 -0.45 -31.20
C GLN A 529 35.67 -1.41 -31.54
N LEU A 530 36.65 -0.96 -32.27
CA LEU A 530 37.87 -1.70 -32.71
C LEU A 530 38.55 -2.56 -31.59
N THR A 531 38.33 -2.23 -30.33
CA THR A 531 38.85 -2.98 -29.18
C THR A 531 38.22 -4.36 -28.99
N ALA A 532 37.02 -4.63 -29.50
CA ALA A 532 36.37 -5.95 -29.41
C ALA A 532 36.85 -6.93 -30.51
N LEU A 533 37.38 -6.41 -31.63
CA LEU A 533 37.92 -7.19 -32.75
C LEU A 533 39.27 -7.86 -32.46
N ILE A 534 39.97 -7.48 -31.38
CA ILE A 534 41.28 -8.00 -30.99
C ILE A 534 41.16 -9.24 -30.10
N ILE A 535 39.98 -9.63 -29.65
CA ILE A 535 39.74 -10.75 -28.69
C ILE A 535 39.26 -12.03 -29.41
N PHE A 536 38.96 -11.98 -30.68
CA PHE A 536 38.56 -13.11 -31.51
C PHE A 536 39.62 -13.34 -32.61
#